data_8ce897ceebaa193153da09fe46cd17d6
#
_entry.id   8ce897ceebaa193153da09fe46cd17d6
#
_cell.length_a   1.000
_cell.length_b   1.000
_cell.length_c   1.000
_cell.angle_alpha   90.00
_cell.angle_beta   90.00
_cell.angle_gamma   90.00
#
_symmetry.space_group_name_H-M   'P 1'
#
loop_
_entity.id
_entity.type
_entity.pdbx_description
1 polymer ?
#
loop_
_entity_poly.entity_id
_entity_poly.type
_entity_poly.pdbx_seq_one_letter_code
_entity_poly.pdbx_strand_id
1 'polypeptide(L)'
;FAISDSLDLYPFVGNGGGTSVAGGYINFGADGTFAGTKTAGGNADENGYGNFIYAPPSGFLAMCSANLSVATEVDPAQDVSPNKFFDTVLYTGDGGANTSITSLNFQPDWLLIKNRDTTDGWLNQNSVSGVGVTHEWNDDGPYESETDCIKSFNSDGWTMSNDHKVNANTEKYVAYGWKKSADAGFDIVEYSGTGSTNAVSHSLGAAPDCIMMHLKSGSDWDSTMYFNSPNMGLGKGVFMTLANAAQATQYMTATTSSTFTPTSSANSDGRVYVAYLFRSIDGYSKFGEFEGNANAD
;
A
#
# COMPACT_ATOMS: atom_id res chain seq x y z
N PHE A 1 -35.16 -2.36 13.20
CA PHE A 1 -34.99 -1.52 11.99
C PHE A 1 -33.77 -2.06 11.26
N ALA A 2 -33.97 -2.65 10.10
CA ALA A 2 -32.86 -3.00 9.21
C ALA A 2 -32.54 -1.75 8.40
N ILE A 3 -31.31 -1.24 8.52
CA ILE A 3 -30.81 -0.14 7.74
C ILE A 3 -30.03 -0.77 6.57
N SER A 4 -30.28 -0.31 5.35
CA SER A 4 -29.60 -0.84 4.17
C SER A 4 -28.15 -0.38 4.15
N ASP A 5 -27.22 -1.28 3.79
CA ASP A 5 -25.76 -1.05 3.73
C ASP A 5 -25.35 0.04 2.71
N SER A 6 -26.30 0.63 1.99
CA SER A 6 -26.08 1.64 0.96
C SER A 6 -26.32 3.08 1.42
N LEU A 7 -26.57 3.33 2.71
CA LEU A 7 -26.81 4.65 3.26
C LEU A 7 -25.67 5.10 4.16
N ASP A 8 -25.06 6.23 3.83
CA ASP A 8 -24.17 6.94 4.73
C ASP A 8 -24.98 7.47 5.92
N LEU A 9 -24.76 6.92 7.11
CA LEU A 9 -25.47 7.30 8.33
C LEU A 9 -24.58 8.20 9.17
N TYR A 10 -25.06 9.40 9.42
CA TYR A 10 -24.43 10.32 10.35
C TYR A 10 -25.23 10.37 11.66
N PRO A 11 -24.60 10.30 12.84
CA PRO A 11 -25.30 10.47 14.09
C PRO A 11 -25.85 11.90 14.16
N PHE A 12 -27.16 12.03 14.24
CA PHE A 12 -27.86 13.33 14.36
C PHE A 12 -28.60 13.42 15.69
N VAL A 13 -28.35 14.49 16.42
CA VAL A 13 -29.11 14.84 17.61
C VAL A 13 -29.85 16.14 17.33
N GLY A 14 -31.16 16.08 17.16
CA GLY A 14 -32.01 17.22 16.90
C GLY A 14 -32.89 17.58 18.11
N ASN A 15 -33.12 18.87 18.32
CA ASN A 15 -34.13 19.37 19.26
C ASN A 15 -35.46 19.52 18.53
N GLY A 16 -36.48 18.79 18.97
CA GLY A 16 -37.82 18.85 18.40
C GLY A 16 -38.59 20.10 18.82
N GLY A 17 -38.39 21.21 18.11
CA GLY A 17 -39.40 22.30 17.96
C GLY A 17 -39.84 23.06 19.22
N GLY A 18 -38.93 23.44 20.10
CA GLY A 18 -39.22 24.34 21.23
C GLY A 18 -38.33 25.58 21.24
N THR A 19 -38.77 26.67 21.88
CA THR A 19 -37.97 27.90 22.03
C THR A 19 -36.81 27.80 23.01
N SER A 20 -36.58 26.63 23.62
CA SER A 20 -35.51 26.40 24.58
C SER A 20 -34.37 25.61 23.90
N VAL A 21 -33.15 26.13 23.95
CA VAL A 21 -31.96 25.45 23.50
C VAL A 21 -31.66 24.33 24.52
N ALA A 22 -31.96 23.08 24.15
CA ALA A 22 -31.51 21.92 24.92
C ALA A 22 -30.10 21.55 24.48
N GLY A 23 -29.13 21.79 25.34
CA GLY A 23 -27.77 21.22 25.15
C GLY A 23 -27.81 19.70 25.39
N GLY A 24 -27.28 18.93 24.46
CA GLY A 24 -27.09 17.48 24.60
C GLY A 24 -25.64 17.13 24.63
N TYR A 25 -25.27 16.13 25.43
CA TYR A 25 -23.95 15.50 25.40
C TYR A 25 -24.10 14.09 24.82
N ILE A 26 -23.19 13.72 23.96
CA ILE A 26 -23.15 12.39 23.39
C ILE A 26 -21.88 11.68 23.91
N ASN A 27 -22.00 10.46 24.42
CA ASN A 27 -20.91 9.64 24.84
C ASN A 27 -20.85 8.37 23.97
N PHE A 28 -19.76 8.21 23.22
CA PHE A 28 -19.46 7.02 22.44
C PHE A 28 -18.51 6.04 23.18
N GLY A 29 -18.48 6.09 24.52
CA GLY A 29 -17.69 5.24 25.38
C GLY A 29 -16.38 5.87 25.90
N ALA A 30 -16.05 7.10 25.53
CA ALA A 30 -14.80 7.74 25.96
C ALA A 30 -14.86 8.29 27.39
N ASP A 31 -15.96 9.00 27.75
CA ASP A 31 -16.10 9.65 29.05
C ASP A 31 -17.53 9.53 29.60
N GLY A 32 -17.75 8.63 30.55
CA GLY A 32 -19.00 8.41 31.23
C GLY A 32 -19.44 9.56 32.16
N THR A 33 -18.55 10.53 32.44
CA THR A 33 -18.85 11.69 33.28
C THR A 33 -19.42 12.86 32.49
N PHE A 34 -19.39 12.85 31.18
CA PHE A 34 -19.72 13.94 30.29
C PHE A 34 -19.02 15.24 30.71
N ALA A 35 -17.70 15.21 30.68
CA ALA A 35 -16.82 16.29 31.14
C ALA A 35 -17.09 16.71 32.63
N GLY A 36 -17.31 15.73 33.50
CA GLY A 36 -17.49 15.92 34.91
C GLY A 36 -18.90 16.38 35.33
N THR A 37 -19.86 16.47 34.39
CA THR A 37 -21.25 16.93 34.69
C THR A 37 -22.13 15.82 35.28
N LYS A 38 -21.72 14.56 35.17
CA LYS A 38 -22.45 13.39 35.66
C LYS A 38 -21.51 12.42 36.39
N THR A 39 -22.08 11.55 37.21
CA THR A 39 -21.35 10.43 37.80
C THR A 39 -21.23 9.34 36.75
N ALA A 40 -20.02 8.83 36.55
CA ALA A 40 -19.78 7.73 35.61
C ALA A 40 -20.59 6.47 36.02
N GLY A 41 -21.20 5.81 35.05
CA GLY A 41 -21.95 4.58 35.30
C GLY A 41 -21.06 3.34 35.41
N GLY A 42 -19.80 3.42 34.89
CA GLY A 42 -18.84 2.32 34.91
C GLY A 42 -19.21 1.16 33.99
N ASN A 43 -20.16 1.36 33.06
CA ASN A 43 -20.58 0.29 32.14
C ASN A 43 -19.63 0.26 30.94
N ALA A 44 -19.16 -0.95 30.60
CA ALA A 44 -18.43 -1.24 29.37
C ALA A 44 -19.36 -1.86 28.33
N ASP A 45 -18.90 -1.91 27.08
CA ASP A 45 -19.53 -2.69 26.03
C ASP A 45 -19.30 -4.21 26.21
N GLU A 46 -19.79 -5.01 25.28
CA GLU A 46 -19.66 -6.49 25.35
C GLU A 46 -18.19 -6.98 25.19
N ASN A 47 -17.29 -6.11 24.67
CA ASN A 47 -15.86 -6.39 24.58
C ASN A 47 -15.08 -5.89 25.81
N GLY A 48 -15.76 -5.30 26.79
CA GLY A 48 -15.15 -4.77 28.01
C GLY A 48 -14.55 -3.37 27.85
N TYR A 49 -14.83 -2.67 26.77
CA TYR A 49 -14.31 -1.34 26.53
C TYR A 49 -15.36 -0.23 26.76
N GLY A 50 -14.85 0.95 27.00
CA GLY A 50 -15.67 2.14 27.18
C GLY A 50 -16.07 2.41 28.63
N ASN A 51 -16.65 3.60 28.84
CA ASN A 51 -17.18 4.06 30.13
C ASN A 51 -18.51 4.76 29.88
N PHE A 52 -19.59 3.99 29.94
CA PHE A 52 -20.95 4.50 29.68
C PHE A 52 -21.73 4.74 30.99
N ILE A 53 -22.64 5.69 31.00
CA ILE A 53 -23.60 5.86 32.12
C ILE A 53 -24.56 4.68 32.21
N TYR A 54 -25.07 4.23 31.05
CA TYR A 54 -25.95 3.07 30.94
C TYR A 54 -25.27 2.00 30.16
N ALA A 55 -25.55 0.75 30.45
CA ALA A 55 -25.03 -0.37 29.66
C ALA A 55 -25.46 -0.22 28.21
N PRO A 56 -24.54 -0.22 27.24
CA PRO A 56 -24.90 -0.19 25.82
C PRO A 56 -25.70 -1.44 25.45
N PRO A 57 -26.65 -1.33 24.53
CA PRO A 57 -27.32 -2.52 24.01
C PRO A 57 -26.33 -3.49 23.35
N SER A 58 -26.66 -4.80 23.34
CA SER A 58 -25.83 -5.79 22.64
C SER A 58 -25.63 -5.42 21.17
N GLY A 59 -24.39 -5.55 20.67
CA GLY A 59 -23.98 -5.16 19.34
C GLY A 59 -23.58 -3.67 19.18
N PHE A 60 -23.70 -2.87 20.26
CA PHE A 60 -23.22 -1.48 20.26
C PHE A 60 -21.90 -1.40 21.02
N LEU A 61 -20.84 -1.03 20.33
CA LEU A 61 -19.48 -0.99 20.86
C LEU A 61 -19.03 0.44 21.11
N ALA A 62 -18.12 0.61 22.06
CA ALA A 62 -17.43 1.88 22.29
C ALA A 62 -16.63 2.29 21.04
N MET A 63 -16.68 3.57 20.70
CA MET A 63 -15.85 4.12 19.60
C MET A 63 -14.42 4.29 20.11
N CYS A 64 -13.65 3.22 20.00
CA CYS A 64 -12.24 3.19 20.37
C CYS A 64 -11.45 2.27 19.40
N SER A 65 -10.14 2.46 19.34
CA SER A 65 -9.28 1.65 18.47
C SER A 65 -9.29 0.15 18.79
N ALA A 66 -9.59 -0.22 20.03
CA ALA A 66 -9.69 -1.62 20.45
C ALA A 66 -10.92 -2.35 19.90
N ASN A 67 -11.95 -1.61 19.47
CA ASN A 67 -13.15 -2.14 18.84
C ASN A 67 -13.11 -2.05 17.31
N LEU A 68 -12.05 -1.50 16.73
CA LEU A 68 -11.88 -1.55 15.28
C LEU A 68 -11.60 -3.00 14.87
N SER A 69 -12.18 -3.40 13.75
CA SER A 69 -11.82 -4.68 13.15
C SER A 69 -10.33 -4.64 12.79
N VAL A 70 -9.59 -5.60 13.30
CA VAL A 70 -8.18 -5.79 12.94
C VAL A 70 -8.14 -6.77 11.77
N ALA A 71 -7.33 -6.46 10.76
CA ALA A 71 -7.13 -7.37 9.65
C ALA A 71 -6.52 -8.68 10.17
N THR A 72 -7.19 -9.79 9.97
CA THR A 72 -6.73 -11.10 10.46
C THR A 72 -5.40 -11.50 9.84
N GLU A 73 -5.11 -10.99 8.64
CA GLU A 73 -3.88 -11.28 7.90
C GLU A 73 -2.66 -10.54 8.48
N VAL A 74 -2.87 -9.36 9.08
CA VAL A 74 -1.80 -8.50 9.63
C VAL A 74 -2.14 -8.02 11.05
N ASP A 75 -2.76 -8.87 11.84
CA ASP A 75 -3.20 -8.57 13.21
C ASP A 75 -2.01 -8.61 14.19
N PRO A 76 -1.64 -7.49 14.86
CA PRO A 76 -0.61 -7.48 15.88
C PRO A 76 -0.88 -8.43 17.06
N ALA A 77 -2.14 -8.72 17.38
CA ALA A 77 -2.52 -9.65 18.43
C ALA A 77 -2.15 -11.10 18.10
N GLN A 78 -1.97 -11.42 16.82
CA GLN A 78 -1.53 -12.73 16.32
C GLN A 78 -0.03 -12.74 15.97
N ASP A 79 0.75 -11.76 16.44
CA ASP A 79 2.17 -11.57 16.12
C ASP A 79 2.44 -11.31 14.61
N VAL A 80 1.44 -10.81 13.87
CA VAL A 80 1.51 -10.47 12.44
C VAL A 80 1.45 -8.94 12.27
N SER A 81 2.36 -8.24 12.94
CA SER A 81 2.41 -6.77 12.90
C SER A 81 2.66 -6.25 11.47
N PRO A 82 1.98 -5.17 11.05
CA PRO A 82 2.20 -4.54 9.73
C PRO A 82 3.65 -4.22 9.40
N ASN A 83 4.46 -3.86 10.39
CA ASN A 83 5.90 -3.56 10.22
C ASN A 83 6.78 -4.81 9.98
N LYS A 84 6.20 -6.01 9.88
CA LYS A 84 6.86 -7.22 9.39
C LYS A 84 6.75 -7.37 7.86
N PHE A 85 5.98 -6.49 7.20
CA PHE A 85 5.73 -6.57 5.76
C PHE A 85 6.05 -5.28 5.02
N PHE A 86 5.93 -4.14 5.69
CA PHE A 86 6.24 -2.83 5.16
C PHE A 86 6.78 -1.93 6.27
N ASP A 87 7.87 -1.24 5.97
CA ASP A 87 8.39 -0.21 6.87
C ASP A 87 9.16 0.86 6.08
N THR A 88 9.35 2.02 6.71
CA THR A 88 10.06 3.16 6.15
C THR A 88 11.28 3.48 7.02
N VAL A 89 12.45 3.57 6.39
CA VAL A 89 13.70 3.86 7.07
C VAL A 89 14.26 5.19 6.61
N LEU A 90 14.62 6.04 7.57
CA LEU A 90 15.41 7.25 7.34
C LEU A 90 16.85 6.99 7.74
N TYR A 91 17.81 7.31 6.87
CA TYR A 91 19.22 7.14 7.18
C TYR A 91 20.08 8.25 6.54
N THR A 92 21.31 8.35 7.00
CA THR A 92 22.33 9.22 6.41
C THR A 92 23.40 8.36 5.77
N GLY A 93 23.75 8.65 4.54
CA GLY A 93 24.81 7.96 3.81
C GLY A 93 26.18 8.20 4.44
N ASP A 94 27.03 7.20 4.40
CA ASP A 94 28.42 7.26 4.89
C ASP A 94 29.47 7.16 3.79
N GLY A 95 29.05 6.97 2.54
CA GLY A 95 29.91 6.79 1.38
C GLY A 95 30.68 5.46 1.36
N GLY A 96 30.34 4.54 2.27
CA GLY A 96 31.00 3.24 2.40
C GLY A 96 30.57 2.23 1.33
N ALA A 97 31.50 1.39 0.90
CA ALA A 97 31.22 0.40 -0.14
C ALA A 97 30.48 -0.88 0.34
N ASN A 98 30.21 -1.01 1.64
CA ASN A 98 29.51 -2.13 2.26
C ASN A 98 28.73 -1.67 3.50
N THR A 99 27.91 -0.65 3.38
CA THR A 99 27.10 -0.12 4.46
C THR A 99 25.82 -0.93 4.59
N SER A 100 25.49 -1.38 5.79
CA SER A 100 24.29 -2.17 6.07
C SER A 100 23.26 -1.36 6.85
N ILE A 101 22.03 -1.41 6.42
CA ILE A 101 20.85 -0.95 7.15
C ILE A 101 20.13 -2.19 7.70
N THR A 102 19.96 -2.25 9.03
CA THR A 102 19.44 -3.42 9.77
C THR A 102 18.25 -3.05 10.65
N SER A 103 17.45 -2.08 10.22
CA SER A 103 16.35 -1.54 11.01
C SER A 103 14.96 -2.06 10.60
N LEU A 104 14.87 -2.92 9.60
CA LEU A 104 13.64 -3.62 9.24
C LEU A 104 13.43 -4.86 10.12
N ASN A 105 12.18 -5.27 10.31
CA ASN A 105 11.84 -6.52 10.98
C ASN A 105 11.68 -7.70 10.00
N PHE A 106 12.13 -7.52 8.76
CA PHE A 106 11.97 -8.48 7.66
C PHE A 106 13.05 -8.28 6.60
N GLN A 107 13.27 -9.31 5.78
CA GLN A 107 14.02 -9.17 4.54
C GLN A 107 13.12 -8.45 3.53
N PRO A 108 13.54 -7.28 2.99
CA PRO A 108 12.78 -6.62 1.95
C PRO A 108 12.89 -7.41 0.62
N ASP A 109 11.78 -7.53 -0.07
CA ASP A 109 11.73 -8.04 -1.43
C ASP A 109 11.70 -6.90 -2.46
N TRP A 110 11.29 -5.72 -2.03
CA TRP A 110 11.31 -4.49 -2.81
C TRP A 110 11.83 -3.34 -1.97
N LEU A 111 12.77 -2.60 -2.53
CA LEU A 111 13.31 -1.35 -1.99
C LEU A 111 13.06 -0.23 -2.98
N LEU A 112 12.44 0.84 -2.51
CA LEU A 112 12.33 2.11 -3.20
C LEU A 112 13.05 3.16 -2.36
N ILE A 113 14.18 3.68 -2.87
CA ILE A 113 15.06 4.60 -2.13
C ILE A 113 15.11 5.95 -2.81
N LYS A 114 15.04 7.02 -2.02
CA LYS A 114 15.15 8.40 -2.50
C LYS A 114 16.17 9.18 -1.70
N ASN A 115 17.13 9.77 -2.41
CA ASN A 115 17.97 10.82 -1.87
C ASN A 115 17.11 12.07 -1.60
N ARG A 116 17.13 12.57 -0.38
CA ARG A 116 16.30 13.71 0.06
C ARG A 116 16.99 15.06 -0.10
N ASP A 117 18.29 15.06 -0.34
CA ASP A 117 19.10 16.27 -0.45
C ASP A 117 19.40 16.63 -1.93
N THR A 118 19.14 15.70 -2.86
CA THR A 118 19.40 15.89 -4.31
C THR A 118 18.15 15.60 -5.16
N THR A 119 18.28 15.87 -6.46
CA THR A 119 17.24 15.61 -7.46
C THR A 119 17.37 14.25 -8.13
N ASP A 120 18.24 13.34 -7.63
CA ASP A 120 18.42 11.99 -8.14
C ASP A 120 17.09 11.26 -8.24
N GLY A 121 16.96 10.35 -9.19
CA GLY A 121 15.77 9.52 -9.36
C GLY A 121 15.49 8.61 -8.14
N TRP A 122 14.34 7.99 -8.14
CA TRP A 122 13.97 6.99 -7.13
C TRP A 122 14.59 5.65 -7.50
N LEU A 123 15.59 5.19 -6.76
CA LEU A 123 16.12 3.85 -6.99
C LEU A 123 15.06 2.80 -6.69
N ASN A 124 14.80 1.94 -7.65
CA ASN A 124 13.93 0.78 -7.55
C ASN A 124 14.77 -0.49 -7.72
N GLN A 125 14.79 -1.33 -6.70
CA GLN A 125 15.47 -2.63 -6.75
C GLN A 125 14.66 -3.69 -6.00
N ASN A 126 14.60 -4.91 -6.53
CA ASN A 126 13.81 -5.98 -5.96
C ASN A 126 14.54 -7.33 -5.95
N SER A 127 14.14 -8.22 -5.05
CA SER A 127 14.77 -9.53 -4.84
C SER A 127 14.57 -10.50 -6.02
N VAL A 128 13.52 -10.30 -6.81
CA VAL A 128 13.18 -11.20 -7.94
C VAL A 128 14.09 -10.93 -9.13
N SER A 129 14.37 -9.65 -9.42
CA SER A 129 15.35 -9.27 -10.45
C SER A 129 16.80 -9.43 -9.98
N GLY A 130 17.00 -9.50 -8.66
CA GLY A 130 18.29 -9.68 -8.02
C GLY A 130 19.07 -8.38 -7.78
N VAL A 131 20.27 -8.52 -7.23
CA VAL A 131 21.20 -7.40 -7.01
C VAL A 131 21.94 -7.04 -8.30
N GLY A 132 22.41 -5.80 -8.40
CA GLY A 132 23.15 -5.32 -9.57
C GLY A 132 22.29 -5.03 -10.80
N VAL A 133 20.97 -5.02 -10.64
CA VAL A 133 20.01 -4.66 -11.67
C VAL A 133 19.01 -3.68 -11.05
N THR A 134 19.01 -2.44 -11.50
CA THR A 134 18.24 -1.34 -10.94
C THR A 134 17.35 -0.67 -11.97
N HIS A 135 16.40 0.10 -11.50
CA HIS A 135 15.57 0.97 -12.32
C HIS A 135 15.27 2.25 -11.54
N GLU A 136 15.29 3.39 -12.18
CA GLU A 136 14.75 4.61 -11.58
C GLU A 136 13.23 4.62 -11.76
N TRP A 137 12.48 4.64 -10.66
CA TRP A 137 11.02 4.54 -10.68
C TRP A 137 10.32 5.60 -11.52
N ASN A 138 10.95 6.74 -11.69
CA ASN A 138 10.47 7.87 -12.48
C ASN A 138 10.98 7.87 -13.94
N ASP A 139 11.69 6.82 -14.36
CA ASP A 139 12.17 6.63 -15.73
C ASP A 139 11.26 5.64 -16.49
N ASP A 140 11.17 5.79 -17.79
CA ASP A 140 10.46 4.91 -18.71
C ASP A 140 11.37 3.87 -19.38
N GLY A 141 12.69 3.96 -19.16
CA GLY A 141 13.68 3.02 -19.67
C GLY A 141 13.59 1.60 -19.07
N PRO A 142 14.31 0.64 -19.64
CA PRO A 142 14.47 -0.68 -19.05
C PRO A 142 15.39 -0.62 -17.81
N TYR A 143 15.46 -1.73 -17.07
CA TYR A 143 16.39 -1.86 -15.95
C TYR A 143 17.84 -1.78 -16.45
N GLU A 144 18.68 -1.14 -15.65
CA GLU A 144 20.08 -0.96 -15.92
C GLU A 144 20.95 -1.88 -15.05
N SER A 145 22.16 -2.19 -15.52
CA SER A 145 23.13 -2.94 -14.74
C SER A 145 23.95 -1.97 -13.87
N GLU A 146 23.66 -1.96 -12.56
CA GLU A 146 24.36 -1.17 -11.56
C GLU A 146 24.74 -2.03 -10.36
N THR A 147 26.02 -2.31 -10.18
CA THR A 147 26.51 -3.22 -9.13
C THR A 147 26.93 -2.51 -7.85
N ASP A 148 26.88 -1.17 -7.83
CA ASP A 148 27.30 -0.32 -6.74
C ASP A 148 26.14 0.34 -5.96
N CYS A 149 24.90 -0.08 -6.23
CA CYS A 149 23.72 0.28 -5.43
C CYS A 149 23.51 -0.76 -4.30
N ILE A 150 22.55 -1.66 -4.44
CA ILE A 150 22.24 -2.70 -3.43
C ILE A 150 23.08 -3.95 -3.71
N LYS A 151 23.75 -4.45 -2.67
CA LYS A 151 24.60 -5.64 -2.73
C LYS A 151 23.93 -6.91 -2.20
N SER A 152 23.04 -6.77 -1.22
CA SER A 152 22.29 -7.91 -0.69
C SER A 152 21.00 -7.45 -0.02
N PHE A 153 19.99 -8.30 -0.08
CA PHE A 153 18.79 -8.24 0.74
C PHE A 153 19.03 -9.13 1.97
N ASN A 154 19.02 -8.55 3.16
CA ASN A 154 19.33 -9.23 4.42
C ASN A 154 18.05 -9.52 5.21
N SER A 155 18.10 -10.41 6.18
CA SER A 155 16.93 -10.81 6.99
C SER A 155 16.26 -9.66 7.74
N ASP A 156 16.97 -8.56 7.96
CA ASP A 156 16.56 -7.38 8.72
C ASP A 156 16.82 -6.05 8.00
N GLY A 157 17.02 -6.11 6.67
CA GLY A 157 17.32 -4.92 5.88
C GLY A 157 18.10 -5.21 4.60
N TRP A 158 19.14 -4.43 4.33
CA TRP A 158 19.95 -4.57 3.11
C TRP A 158 21.37 -4.08 3.32
N THR A 159 22.29 -4.51 2.45
CA THR A 159 23.63 -3.94 2.32
C THR A 159 23.73 -3.19 0.99
N MET A 160 24.32 -2.02 1.03
CA MET A 160 24.51 -1.14 -0.14
C MET A 160 25.97 -0.77 -0.33
N SER A 161 26.31 -0.30 -1.51
CA SER A 161 27.61 0.28 -1.85
C SER A 161 27.57 1.80 -1.74
N ASN A 162 28.42 2.50 -2.47
CA ASN A 162 28.66 3.93 -2.34
C ASN A 162 28.06 4.77 -3.48
N ASP A 163 27.14 4.21 -4.25
CA ASP A 163 26.43 4.98 -5.27
C ASP A 163 25.65 6.15 -4.65
N HIS A 164 25.62 7.29 -5.32
CA HIS A 164 24.99 8.52 -4.84
C HIS A 164 23.47 8.40 -4.70
N LYS A 165 22.82 7.48 -5.43
CA LYS A 165 21.39 7.20 -5.31
C LYS A 165 21.02 6.55 -3.98
N VAL A 166 22.00 5.91 -3.31
CA VAL A 166 21.74 5.15 -2.08
C VAL A 166 22.63 5.52 -0.90
N ASN A 167 23.87 6.01 -1.08
CA ASN A 167 24.83 6.12 0.03
C ASN A 167 25.91 7.19 -0.14
N ALA A 168 25.63 8.32 -0.76
CA ALA A 168 26.59 9.44 -0.77
C ALA A 168 26.85 9.93 0.66
N ASN A 169 28.10 10.25 0.95
CA ASN A 169 28.51 10.65 2.30
C ASN A 169 27.79 11.92 2.77
N THR A 170 27.22 11.85 3.97
CA THR A 170 26.44 12.91 4.65
C THR A 170 25.06 13.25 4.07
N GLU A 171 24.67 12.70 2.95
CA GLU A 171 23.36 12.91 2.36
C GLU A 171 22.27 12.08 3.07
N LYS A 172 21.04 12.56 3.06
CA LYS A 172 19.89 11.96 3.76
C LYS A 172 19.02 11.22 2.78
N TYR A 173 18.60 10.05 3.20
CA TYR A 173 17.77 9.14 2.40
C TYR A 173 16.49 8.76 3.12
N VAL A 174 15.50 8.39 2.33
CA VAL A 174 14.34 7.62 2.75
C VAL A 174 14.28 6.33 1.93
N ALA A 175 14.11 5.21 2.61
CA ALA A 175 13.87 3.93 1.98
C ALA A 175 12.51 3.38 2.41
N TYR A 176 11.76 2.88 1.44
CA TYR A 176 10.54 2.11 1.64
C TYR A 176 10.85 0.66 1.34
N GLY A 177 10.59 -0.23 2.29
CA GLY A 177 10.82 -1.66 2.15
C GLY A 177 9.51 -2.44 2.19
N TRP A 178 9.30 -3.34 1.22
CA TRP A 178 8.17 -4.26 1.18
C TRP A 178 8.66 -5.70 1.19
N LYS A 179 7.93 -6.56 1.90
CA LYS A 179 8.10 -8.01 1.88
C LYS A 179 6.98 -8.65 1.06
N LYS A 180 7.32 -9.55 0.17
CA LYS A 180 6.35 -10.39 -0.54
C LYS A 180 5.57 -11.24 0.47
N SER A 181 4.26 -11.10 0.50
CA SER A 181 3.38 -11.90 1.32
C SER A 181 1.94 -11.81 0.82
N ALA A 182 1.27 -12.94 0.72
CA ALA A 182 -0.17 -12.99 0.46
C ALA A 182 -0.96 -12.32 1.60
N ASP A 183 -0.49 -12.46 2.86
CA ASP A 183 -1.15 -11.86 4.03
C ASP A 183 -1.11 -10.32 3.97
N ALA A 184 0.00 -9.74 3.52
CA ALA A 184 0.15 -8.30 3.32
C ALA A 184 -0.37 -7.83 1.95
N GLY A 185 -0.83 -8.74 1.10
CA GLY A 185 -1.40 -8.43 -0.20
C GLY A 185 -0.39 -7.90 -1.22
N PHE A 186 0.87 -8.34 -1.14
CA PHE A 186 1.93 -7.89 -2.05
C PHE A 186 2.71 -9.05 -2.66
N ASP A 187 2.92 -9.01 -3.98
CA ASP A 187 3.77 -9.95 -4.72
C ASP A 187 4.56 -9.23 -5.82
N ILE A 188 5.68 -9.82 -6.23
CA ILE A 188 6.48 -9.39 -7.36
C ILE A 188 6.68 -10.57 -8.29
N VAL A 189 6.43 -10.38 -9.57
CA VAL A 189 6.57 -11.41 -10.60
C VAL A 189 7.40 -10.88 -11.75
N GLU A 190 8.44 -11.61 -12.11
CA GLU A 190 9.16 -11.42 -13.36
C GLU A 190 8.65 -12.40 -14.41
N TYR A 191 8.39 -11.95 -15.62
CA TYR A 191 7.93 -12.81 -16.69
C TYR A 191 8.49 -12.39 -18.05
N SER A 192 8.67 -13.38 -18.93
CA SER A 192 9.08 -13.16 -20.31
C SER A 192 7.85 -13.00 -21.20
N GLY A 193 7.87 -11.99 -22.05
CA GLY A 193 6.82 -11.77 -23.04
C GLY A 193 6.79 -12.87 -24.09
N THR A 194 5.59 -13.21 -24.53
CA THR A 194 5.31 -14.27 -25.51
C THR A 194 4.73 -13.75 -26.83
N GLY A 195 4.54 -12.44 -26.97
CA GLY A 195 3.90 -11.81 -28.12
C GLY A 195 2.40 -12.02 -28.20
N SER A 196 1.80 -12.72 -27.25
CA SER A 196 0.37 -13.05 -27.24
C SER A 196 -0.23 -12.92 -25.84
N THR A 197 -1.55 -12.89 -25.75
CA THR A 197 -2.25 -12.95 -24.46
C THR A 197 -1.95 -14.26 -23.77
N ASN A 198 -1.35 -14.22 -22.56
CA ASN A 198 -0.97 -15.40 -21.81
C ASN A 198 -1.08 -15.14 -20.30
N ALA A 199 -1.54 -16.13 -19.54
CA ALA A 199 -1.67 -16.01 -18.10
C ALA A 199 -0.30 -16.13 -17.41
N VAL A 200 -0.04 -15.20 -16.49
CA VAL A 200 1.15 -15.15 -15.65
C VAL A 200 0.73 -15.44 -14.21
N SER A 201 1.42 -16.39 -13.56
CA SER A 201 1.09 -16.81 -12.19
C SER A 201 1.59 -15.83 -11.14
N HIS A 202 0.85 -15.73 -10.02
CA HIS A 202 1.22 -14.98 -8.82
C HIS A 202 0.75 -15.69 -7.55
N SER A 203 1.18 -15.21 -6.38
CA SER A 203 0.96 -15.85 -5.08
C SER A 203 0.07 -15.05 -4.12
N LEU A 204 -0.71 -14.08 -4.59
CA LEU A 204 -1.54 -13.23 -3.71
C LEU A 204 -2.72 -13.95 -3.04
N GLY A 205 -3.18 -15.08 -3.60
CA GLY A 205 -4.35 -15.80 -3.10
C GLY A 205 -5.70 -15.12 -3.41
N ALA A 206 -5.69 -13.91 -3.95
CA ALA A 206 -6.85 -13.17 -4.45
C ALA A 206 -6.49 -12.38 -5.70
N ALA A 207 -7.47 -11.95 -6.46
CA ALA A 207 -7.23 -11.09 -7.63
C ALA A 207 -6.57 -9.77 -7.19
N PRO A 208 -5.51 -9.30 -7.88
CA PRO A 208 -4.89 -8.03 -7.56
C PRO A 208 -5.82 -6.84 -7.88
N ASP A 209 -5.82 -5.84 -6.99
CA ASP A 209 -6.50 -4.56 -7.19
C ASP A 209 -5.65 -3.56 -7.98
N CYS A 210 -4.32 -3.68 -7.85
CA CYS A 210 -3.36 -2.84 -8.55
C CYS A 210 -2.21 -3.69 -9.07
N ILE A 211 -1.79 -3.45 -10.32
CA ILE A 211 -0.60 -4.05 -10.92
C ILE A 211 0.22 -2.93 -11.56
N MET A 212 1.45 -2.76 -11.11
CA MET A 212 2.42 -1.85 -11.73
C MET A 212 3.43 -2.69 -12.50
N MET A 213 3.64 -2.37 -13.77
CA MET A 213 4.52 -3.14 -14.65
C MET A 213 5.63 -2.25 -15.20
N HIS A 214 6.84 -2.73 -15.11
CA HIS A 214 8.03 -2.12 -15.70
C HIS A 214 8.70 -3.08 -16.69
N LEU A 215 9.35 -2.49 -17.68
CA LEU A 215 10.20 -3.24 -18.59
C LEU A 215 11.56 -3.52 -17.92
N LYS A 216 11.92 -4.78 -17.75
CA LYS A 216 13.26 -5.15 -17.28
C LYS A 216 14.28 -5.18 -18.42
N SER A 217 13.90 -5.75 -19.56
CA SER A 217 14.78 -5.78 -20.74
C SER A 217 13.97 -5.72 -22.03
N GLY A 218 14.52 -5.06 -23.04
CA GLY A 218 13.89 -4.78 -24.31
C GLY A 218 14.05 -3.32 -24.68
N SER A 219 13.28 -2.85 -25.66
CA SER A 219 13.27 -1.45 -26.11
C SER A 219 11.88 -0.83 -25.99
N ASP A 220 11.86 0.43 -25.61
CA ASP A 220 10.74 1.37 -25.68
C ASP A 220 9.38 0.83 -25.18
N TRP A 221 9.17 0.93 -23.87
CA TRP A 221 7.87 0.67 -23.28
C TRP A 221 7.67 1.50 -22.01
N ASP A 222 6.62 2.29 -21.99
CA ASP A 222 6.26 3.09 -20.81
C ASP A 222 5.79 2.21 -19.67
N SER A 223 6.28 2.47 -18.48
CA SER A 223 5.82 1.82 -17.26
C SER A 223 4.34 2.05 -17.04
N THR A 224 3.57 0.99 -16.86
CA THR A 224 2.11 1.01 -16.86
C THR A 224 1.55 0.55 -15.54
N MET A 225 0.51 1.21 -15.06
CA MET A 225 -0.25 0.82 -13.89
C MET A 225 -1.69 0.48 -14.26
N TYR A 226 -2.15 -0.65 -13.75
CA TYR A 226 -3.52 -1.13 -13.88
C TYR A 226 -4.21 -1.10 -12.52
N PHE A 227 -5.47 -0.67 -12.48
CA PHE A 227 -6.33 -0.74 -11.30
C PHE A 227 -7.60 -1.51 -11.60
N ASN A 228 -7.98 -2.40 -10.71
CA ASN A 228 -9.27 -3.05 -10.72
C ASN A 228 -10.31 -2.16 -10.01
N SER A 229 -10.81 -1.14 -10.72
CA SER A 229 -11.78 -0.18 -10.21
C SER A 229 -12.93 0.01 -11.19
N PRO A 230 -14.07 0.54 -10.75
CA PRO A 230 -15.24 0.72 -11.61
C PRO A 230 -14.99 1.57 -12.85
N ASN A 231 -14.12 2.58 -12.78
CA ASN A 231 -13.85 3.50 -13.89
C ASN A 231 -12.65 3.07 -14.75
N MET A 232 -11.67 2.39 -14.15
CA MET A 232 -10.49 1.88 -14.86
C MET A 232 -10.78 0.51 -15.49
N GLY A 233 -11.17 -0.46 -14.68
CA GLY A 233 -11.41 -1.82 -15.13
C GLY A 233 -10.22 -2.46 -15.85
N LEU A 234 -10.43 -3.60 -16.47
CA LEU A 234 -9.40 -4.33 -17.22
C LEU A 234 -9.01 -3.65 -18.56
N GLY A 235 -9.84 -2.74 -19.06
CA GLY A 235 -9.68 -2.11 -20.38
C GLY A 235 -8.82 -0.85 -20.41
N LYS A 236 -8.29 -0.41 -19.26
CA LYS A 236 -7.52 0.84 -19.20
C LYS A 236 -6.24 0.67 -18.41
N GLY A 237 -5.22 1.47 -18.72
CA GLY A 237 -3.99 1.58 -17.98
C GLY A 237 -3.56 3.04 -17.84
N VAL A 238 -2.76 3.33 -16.84
CA VAL A 238 -2.14 4.65 -16.62
C VAL A 238 -0.64 4.49 -16.82
N PHE A 239 -0.05 5.38 -17.58
CA PHE A 239 1.41 5.48 -17.61
C PHE A 239 1.91 6.15 -16.33
N MET A 240 2.87 5.52 -15.65
CA MET A 240 3.38 6.02 -14.37
C MET A 240 4.35 7.19 -14.54
N THR A 241 4.99 7.29 -15.71
CA THR A 241 6.00 8.29 -16.03
C THR A 241 5.47 9.47 -16.84
N LEU A 242 4.23 9.40 -17.31
CA LEU A 242 3.63 10.43 -18.18
C LEU A 242 2.40 11.05 -17.54
N ALA A 243 2.21 12.36 -17.74
CA ALA A 243 1.03 13.10 -17.29
C ALA A 243 -0.18 12.89 -18.23
N ASN A 244 -0.40 11.68 -18.70
CA ASN A 244 -1.47 11.34 -19.61
C ASN A 244 -2.71 10.83 -18.85
N ALA A 245 -3.88 11.09 -19.41
CA ALA A 245 -5.10 10.45 -18.95
C ALA A 245 -5.02 8.92 -19.14
N ALA A 246 -5.85 8.18 -18.41
CA ALA A 246 -5.96 6.73 -18.56
C ALA A 246 -6.12 6.32 -20.03
N GLN A 247 -5.23 5.45 -20.49
CA GLN A 247 -5.21 4.99 -21.86
C GLN A 247 -6.27 3.90 -22.08
N ALA A 248 -7.00 4.01 -23.18
CA ALA A 248 -7.96 2.98 -23.57
C ALA A 248 -7.30 1.71 -24.15
N THR A 249 -5.98 1.66 -24.22
CA THR A 249 -5.24 0.47 -24.64
C THR A 249 -5.41 -0.61 -23.58
N GLN A 250 -5.97 -1.72 -23.97
CA GLN A 250 -6.17 -2.84 -23.08
C GLN A 250 -4.81 -3.53 -22.82
N TYR A 251 -4.27 -3.37 -21.61
CA TYR A 251 -3.04 -4.02 -21.18
C TYR A 251 -3.30 -5.32 -20.44
N MET A 252 -4.51 -5.51 -19.94
CA MET A 252 -4.92 -6.66 -19.12
C MET A 252 -6.26 -7.20 -19.59
N THR A 253 -6.41 -8.53 -19.65
CA THR A 253 -7.68 -9.18 -20.02
C THR A 253 -8.37 -9.87 -18.87
N ALA A 254 -7.62 -10.36 -17.90
CA ALA A 254 -8.16 -11.06 -16.73
C ALA A 254 -7.21 -10.97 -15.52
N THR A 255 -7.81 -10.98 -14.34
CA THR A 255 -7.14 -11.22 -13.06
C THR A 255 -7.92 -12.26 -12.28
N THR A 256 -7.23 -13.17 -11.61
CA THR A 256 -7.80 -14.23 -10.78
C THR A 256 -7.08 -14.27 -9.43
N SER A 257 -7.41 -15.22 -8.58
CA SER A 257 -6.69 -15.42 -7.31
C SER A 257 -5.25 -15.93 -7.47
N SER A 258 -4.85 -16.37 -8.66
CA SER A 258 -3.54 -16.97 -8.90
C SER A 258 -2.85 -16.54 -10.19
N THR A 259 -3.54 -15.78 -11.05
CA THR A 259 -2.97 -15.32 -12.32
C THR A 259 -3.45 -13.92 -12.69
N PHE A 260 -2.63 -13.20 -13.44
CA PHE A 260 -3.04 -12.05 -14.23
C PHE A 260 -2.70 -12.33 -15.70
N THR A 261 -3.47 -11.74 -16.62
CA THR A 261 -3.35 -12.06 -18.05
C THR A 261 -3.11 -10.78 -18.85
N PRO A 262 -1.83 -10.40 -19.07
CA PRO A 262 -1.49 -9.27 -19.91
C PRO A 262 -1.81 -9.57 -21.39
N THR A 263 -2.17 -8.52 -22.11
CA THR A 263 -2.30 -8.57 -23.58
C THR A 263 -0.93 -8.52 -24.25
N SER A 264 -0.87 -8.72 -25.57
CA SER A 264 0.38 -8.56 -26.32
C SER A 264 1.06 -7.20 -26.13
N SER A 265 0.31 -6.14 -25.76
CA SER A 265 0.86 -4.81 -25.47
C SER A 265 1.73 -4.77 -24.20
N ALA A 266 1.45 -5.62 -23.23
CA ALA A 266 2.23 -5.78 -22.01
C ALA A 266 2.88 -7.18 -21.91
N ASN A 267 3.01 -7.87 -23.06
CA ASN A 267 3.56 -9.23 -23.16
C ASN A 267 4.26 -9.46 -24.50
N SER A 268 4.97 -8.45 -24.99
CA SER A 268 5.67 -8.51 -26.29
C SER A 268 6.79 -9.53 -26.26
N ASP A 269 6.92 -10.30 -27.33
CA ASP A 269 7.99 -11.30 -27.49
C ASP A 269 9.39 -10.66 -27.41
N GLY A 270 10.33 -11.37 -26.79
CA GLY A 270 11.69 -10.92 -26.59
C GLY A 270 11.89 -9.86 -25.51
N ARG A 271 10.85 -9.51 -24.77
CA ARG A 271 10.90 -8.57 -23.64
C ARG A 271 10.76 -9.30 -22.30
N VAL A 272 11.35 -8.74 -21.25
CA VAL A 272 11.16 -9.21 -19.87
C VAL A 272 10.54 -8.10 -19.05
N TYR A 273 9.54 -8.43 -18.28
CA TYR A 273 8.76 -7.50 -17.47
C TYR A 273 8.87 -7.84 -16.00
N VAL A 274 8.76 -6.84 -15.15
CA VAL A 274 8.56 -6.97 -13.71
C VAL A 274 7.20 -6.38 -13.35
N ALA A 275 6.36 -7.18 -12.71
CA ALA A 275 5.05 -6.77 -12.22
C ALA A 275 5.05 -6.75 -10.70
N TYR A 276 4.64 -5.63 -10.13
CA TYR A 276 4.37 -5.42 -8.70
C TYR A 276 2.87 -5.49 -8.50
N LEU A 277 2.40 -6.49 -7.77
CA LEU A 277 1.00 -6.81 -7.61
C LEU A 277 0.55 -6.50 -6.19
N PHE A 278 -0.58 -5.83 -6.07
CA PHE A 278 -1.18 -5.49 -4.79
C PHE A 278 -2.65 -5.90 -4.74
N ARG A 279 -3.07 -6.43 -3.60
CA ARG A 279 -4.48 -6.52 -3.23
C ARG A 279 -4.74 -5.69 -1.98
N SER A 280 -5.95 -5.16 -1.85
CA SER A 280 -6.39 -4.49 -0.61
C SER A 280 -6.52 -5.51 0.51
N ILE A 281 -6.02 -5.14 1.69
CA ILE A 281 -6.15 -5.91 2.94
C ILE A 281 -6.90 -5.04 3.93
N ASP A 282 -8.01 -5.53 4.43
CA ASP A 282 -8.89 -4.78 5.32
C ASP A 282 -8.16 -4.35 6.59
N GLY A 283 -8.23 -3.06 6.93
CA GLY A 283 -7.51 -2.48 8.05
C GLY A 283 -6.00 -2.26 7.83
N TYR A 284 -5.42 -2.66 6.68
CA TYR A 284 -3.99 -2.51 6.40
C TYR A 284 -3.71 -1.69 5.14
N SER A 285 -4.28 -2.06 3.99
CA SER A 285 -4.02 -1.38 2.72
C SER A 285 -5.28 -1.26 1.87
N LYS A 286 -5.39 -0.18 1.10
CA LYS A 286 -6.50 0.05 0.17
C LYS A 286 -5.98 0.63 -1.13
N PHE A 287 -6.40 0.06 -2.24
CA PHE A 287 -6.11 0.54 -3.59
C PHE A 287 -7.41 0.94 -4.27
N GLY A 288 -7.43 2.08 -4.93
CA GLY A 288 -8.62 2.60 -5.57
C GLY A 288 -8.38 3.91 -6.31
N GLU A 289 -9.46 4.52 -6.73
CA GLU A 289 -9.49 5.78 -7.47
C GLU A 289 -10.39 6.78 -6.79
N PHE A 290 -10.19 8.03 -7.08
CA PHE A 290 -11.08 9.11 -6.71
C PHE A 290 -11.23 10.10 -7.86
N GLU A 291 -12.36 10.78 -7.94
CA GLU A 291 -12.59 11.86 -8.89
C GLU A 291 -12.35 13.21 -8.19
N GLY A 292 -11.50 14.04 -8.79
CA GLY A 292 -11.27 15.39 -8.30
C GLY A 292 -12.51 16.26 -8.53
N ASN A 293 -12.95 16.96 -7.48
CA ASN A 293 -14.15 17.83 -7.52
C ASN A 293 -13.86 19.24 -8.03
N ALA A 294 -12.62 19.55 -8.38
CA ALA A 294 -12.13 20.88 -8.79
C ALA A 294 -12.32 22.00 -7.74
N ASN A 295 -12.61 21.66 -6.50
CA ASN A 295 -12.71 22.59 -5.37
C ASN A 295 -11.41 22.57 -4.56
N ALA A 296 -11.00 23.72 -4.04
CA ALA A 296 -9.81 23.87 -3.22
C ALA A 296 -10.09 23.69 -1.71
N ASP A 297 -11.30 23.25 -1.33
CA ASP A 297 -11.76 23.08 0.05
C ASP A 297 -11.48 21.67 0.59
#